data_519699d7994314122c00eb9263a7fa1e
#
_entry.id   519699d7994314122c00eb9263a7fa1e
#
_cell.length_a   1.000
_cell.length_b   1.000
_cell.length_c   1.000
_cell.angle_alpha   90.00
_cell.angle_beta   90.00
_cell.angle_gamma   90.00
#
_symmetry.space_group_name_H-M   'P 1'
#
loop_
_entity.id
_entity.type
_entity.pdbx_description
1 polymer ?
#
loop_
_entity_poly.entity_id
_entity_poly.type
_entity_poly.pdbx_seq_one_letter_code
_entity_poly.pdbx_strand_id
1 'polypeptide(L)'
;MLPSVVASELEQVAADAIRTAFHPTTPGFAGLIDRFLDDRERLFKGPYVTVALPFHQGSSRNWFPQIPLPFPPYRHQEKAFDRLLPGSPRNTLVATGTGSGKTECFLLPLLEHCRQQHAQGTRGIKAILIYPMNALATDQARRIADLIHAIPALAGLRAGLYIGSDDEAKTVAMTATSVITDKDALHKAPPDILLTNYKQLDYLLIQPHVQSLWEHNGRLGDGTSVLRYLVVDEFHSFDGAQGTDLACLIRRLRDRLQCPGE
;
A
#
# COMPACT_ATOMS: atom_id res chain seq x y z
N MET A 1 18.04 -1.95 -28.67
CA MET A 1 18.28 -0.49 -28.69
C MET A 1 19.48 -0.22 -27.82
N LEU A 2 20.50 0.48 -28.26
CA LEU A 2 21.70 0.75 -27.45
C LEU A 2 21.38 1.87 -26.45
N PRO A 3 21.64 1.71 -25.17
CA PRO A 3 21.31 2.73 -24.15
C PRO A 3 21.93 4.10 -24.40
N SER A 4 23.13 4.14 -25.01
CA SER A 4 23.83 5.37 -25.39
C SER A 4 23.11 6.17 -26.50
N VAL A 5 22.47 5.48 -27.44
CA VAL A 5 21.68 6.13 -28.51
C VAL A 5 20.41 6.73 -27.91
N VAL A 6 19.72 6.01 -27.06
CA VAL A 6 18.51 6.50 -26.35
C VAL A 6 18.85 7.71 -25.49
N ALA A 7 19.96 7.67 -24.74
CA ALA A 7 20.41 8.80 -23.96
C ALA A 7 20.67 10.04 -24.79
N SER A 8 21.34 9.90 -25.92
CA SER A 8 21.62 11.03 -26.85
C SER A 8 20.34 11.61 -27.46
N GLU A 9 19.36 10.74 -27.81
CA GLU A 9 18.06 11.19 -28.33
C GLU A 9 17.27 11.94 -27.26
N LEU A 10 17.26 11.44 -26.03
CA LEU A 10 16.58 12.10 -24.89
C LEU A 10 17.20 13.47 -24.56
N GLU A 11 18.53 13.58 -24.61
CA GLU A 11 19.24 14.85 -24.44
C GLU A 11 18.79 15.87 -25.48
N GLN A 12 18.72 15.46 -26.75
CA GLN A 12 18.33 16.34 -27.84
C GLN A 12 16.88 16.79 -27.74
N VAL A 13 15.97 15.85 -27.48
CA VAL A 13 14.53 16.14 -27.28
C VAL A 13 14.32 17.09 -26.12
N ALA A 14 15.01 16.89 -24.99
CA ALA A 14 14.89 17.77 -23.84
C ALA A 14 15.45 19.17 -24.11
N ALA A 15 16.59 19.27 -24.79
CA ALA A 15 17.14 20.55 -25.18
C ALA A 15 16.21 21.32 -26.13
N ASP A 16 15.61 20.64 -27.11
CA ASP A 16 14.67 21.27 -28.07
C ASP A 16 13.36 21.66 -27.37
N ALA A 17 12.88 20.88 -26.42
CA ALA A 17 11.71 21.25 -25.58
C ALA A 17 11.99 22.53 -24.77
N ILE A 18 13.18 22.64 -24.16
CA ILE A 18 13.57 23.85 -23.42
C ILE A 18 13.67 25.07 -24.34
N ARG A 19 14.30 24.95 -25.53
CA ARG A 19 14.35 26.02 -26.52
C ARG A 19 12.96 26.50 -26.92
N THR A 20 12.04 25.57 -27.10
CA THR A 20 10.65 25.87 -27.49
C THR A 20 9.86 26.53 -26.38
N ALA A 21 9.95 25.97 -25.14
CA ALA A 21 9.19 26.45 -23.99
C ALA A 21 9.70 27.80 -23.44
N PHE A 22 10.99 28.06 -23.53
CA PHE A 22 11.65 29.23 -22.96
C PHE A 22 12.33 30.08 -24.03
N HIS A 23 11.57 30.63 -24.97
CA HIS A 23 12.09 31.51 -26.01
C HIS A 23 12.10 32.98 -25.51
N PRO A 24 13.28 33.54 -25.17
CA PRO A 24 13.37 34.93 -24.71
C PRO A 24 13.06 35.92 -25.83
N THR A 25 12.04 36.73 -25.63
CA THR A 25 11.68 37.81 -26.61
C THR A 25 12.42 39.11 -26.39
N THR A 26 13.05 39.27 -25.22
CA THR A 26 13.79 40.50 -24.86
C THR A 26 15.19 40.43 -25.50
N PRO A 27 15.61 41.45 -26.28
CA PRO A 27 16.88 41.44 -27.03
C PRO A 27 18.13 41.20 -26.16
N GLY A 28 18.14 41.68 -24.91
CA GLY A 28 19.26 41.46 -23.99
C GLY A 28 19.46 40.00 -23.53
N PHE A 29 18.48 39.13 -23.76
CA PHE A 29 18.52 37.71 -23.39
C PHE A 29 18.59 36.79 -24.63
N ALA A 30 18.73 37.34 -25.82
CA ALA A 30 18.87 36.57 -27.03
C ALA A 30 20.05 35.60 -26.94
N GLY A 31 19.83 34.32 -27.29
CA GLY A 31 20.83 33.25 -27.21
C GLY A 31 21.24 32.80 -25.79
N LEU A 32 20.56 33.29 -24.73
CA LEU A 32 20.87 32.86 -23.39
C LEU A 32 20.62 31.35 -23.16
N ILE A 33 19.51 30.87 -23.73
CA ILE A 33 19.12 29.46 -23.62
C ILE A 33 20.11 28.58 -24.37
N ASP A 34 20.51 28.97 -25.57
CA ASP A 34 21.49 28.20 -26.32
C ASP A 34 22.84 28.13 -25.61
N ARG A 35 23.33 29.26 -25.08
CA ARG A 35 24.56 29.26 -24.27
C ARG A 35 24.43 28.41 -22.97
N PHE A 36 23.26 28.32 -22.41
CA PHE A 36 23.01 27.45 -21.25
C PHE A 36 23.05 25.96 -21.66
N LEU A 37 22.46 25.63 -22.82
CA LEU A 37 22.36 24.27 -23.35
C LEU A 37 23.66 23.75 -23.98
N ASP A 38 24.56 24.65 -24.39
CA ASP A 38 25.88 24.30 -24.92
C ASP A 38 26.75 23.57 -23.87
N ASP A 39 26.51 23.83 -22.59
CA ASP A 39 27.17 23.11 -21.50
C ASP A 39 26.32 21.88 -21.11
N ARG A 40 26.63 20.75 -21.77
CA ARG A 40 25.89 19.48 -21.56
C ARG A 40 25.82 19.04 -20.08
N GLU A 41 26.87 19.32 -19.29
CA GLU A 41 26.94 18.91 -17.88
C GLU A 41 25.95 19.65 -17.00
N ARG A 42 25.36 20.76 -17.43
CA ARG A 42 24.34 21.51 -16.69
C ARG A 42 22.98 20.84 -16.71
N LEU A 43 22.61 20.21 -17.81
CA LEU A 43 21.31 19.55 -17.97
C LEU A 43 21.35 18.06 -17.69
N PHE A 44 22.45 17.41 -18.08
CA PHE A 44 22.55 15.96 -18.03
C PHE A 44 23.83 15.54 -17.29
N LYS A 45 23.65 14.67 -16.31
CA LYS A 45 24.75 14.00 -15.63
C LYS A 45 24.67 12.51 -15.94
N GLY A 46 25.67 11.95 -16.55
CA GLY A 46 25.67 10.53 -16.90
C GLY A 46 25.88 10.29 -18.39
N PRO A 47 25.50 9.15 -18.95
CA PRO A 47 24.59 8.14 -18.38
C PRO A 47 25.20 7.36 -17.20
N TYR A 48 24.41 7.16 -16.17
CA TYR A 48 24.76 6.28 -15.07
C TYR A 48 24.17 4.89 -15.31
N VAL A 49 24.98 3.86 -15.17
CA VAL A 49 24.51 2.47 -15.27
C VAL A 49 24.29 1.94 -13.84
N THR A 50 23.06 1.62 -13.51
CA THR A 50 22.73 0.91 -12.28
C THR A 50 22.47 -0.55 -12.61
N VAL A 51 23.25 -1.44 -12.02
CA VAL A 51 23.06 -2.89 -12.14
C VAL A 51 22.35 -3.38 -10.90
N ALA A 52 21.12 -3.87 -11.06
CA ALA A 52 20.40 -4.57 -10.01
C ALA A 52 20.58 -6.07 -10.18
N LEU A 53 21.07 -6.75 -9.13
CA LEU A 53 21.11 -8.19 -9.11
C LEU A 53 19.69 -8.75 -8.96
N PRO A 54 19.38 -9.90 -9.60
CA PRO A 54 18.08 -10.55 -9.43
C PRO A 54 17.86 -10.95 -7.97
N PHE A 55 16.60 -10.87 -7.52
CA PHE A 55 16.26 -11.30 -6.18
C PHE A 55 16.46 -12.82 -6.02
N HIS A 56 16.95 -13.22 -4.85
CA HIS A 56 17.12 -14.63 -4.54
C HIS A 56 15.79 -15.34 -4.51
N GLN A 57 15.68 -16.42 -5.25
CA GLN A 57 14.51 -17.31 -5.22
C GLN A 57 14.38 -17.94 -3.82
N GLY A 58 13.15 -18.13 -3.40
CA GLY A 58 12.81 -18.86 -2.18
C GLY A 58 12.78 -20.38 -2.40
N SER A 59 12.18 -21.06 -1.45
CA SER A 59 11.97 -22.50 -1.50
C SER A 59 10.72 -22.84 -2.32
N SER A 60 10.53 -24.12 -2.61
CA SER A 60 9.30 -24.65 -3.22
C SER A 60 8.19 -24.95 -2.18
N ARG A 61 8.31 -24.41 -0.97
CA ARG A 61 7.33 -24.63 0.11
C ARG A 61 5.98 -24.02 -0.26
N ASN A 62 4.92 -24.79 -0.08
CA ASN A 62 3.55 -24.27 -0.19
C ASN A 62 3.16 -23.54 1.11
N TRP A 63 3.35 -22.24 1.11
CA TRP A 63 3.08 -21.37 2.26
C TRP A 63 1.59 -21.16 2.53
N PHE A 64 0.80 -21.14 1.46
CA PHE A 64 -0.62 -20.83 1.49
C PHE A 64 -1.40 -21.87 0.69
N PRO A 65 -1.73 -23.03 1.27
CA PRO A 65 -2.39 -24.13 0.52
C PRO A 65 -3.72 -23.74 -0.11
N GLN A 66 -4.40 -22.74 0.44
CA GLN A 66 -5.70 -22.28 -0.05
C GLN A 66 -5.61 -21.03 -0.94
N ILE A 67 -4.45 -20.38 -0.99
CA ILE A 67 -4.20 -19.19 -1.82
C ILE A 67 -3.07 -19.55 -2.79
N PRO A 68 -3.39 -19.97 -4.02
CA PRO A 68 -2.36 -20.36 -4.98
C PRO A 68 -1.51 -19.15 -5.38
N LEU A 69 -0.19 -19.30 -5.30
CA LEU A 69 0.75 -18.29 -5.75
C LEU A 69 1.02 -18.50 -7.24
N PRO A 70 0.92 -17.46 -8.08
CA PRO A 70 1.19 -17.55 -9.51
C PRO A 70 2.69 -17.68 -9.83
N PHE A 71 3.56 -17.49 -8.83
CA PHE A 71 5.01 -17.55 -8.96
C PHE A 71 5.65 -18.05 -7.67
N PRO A 72 6.85 -18.65 -7.73
CA PRO A 72 7.63 -19.00 -6.55
C PRO A 72 8.00 -17.73 -5.78
N PRO A 73 7.83 -17.70 -4.45
CA PRO A 73 8.17 -16.51 -3.67
C PRO A 73 9.68 -16.29 -3.65
N TYR A 74 10.09 -15.04 -3.53
CA TYR A 74 11.47 -14.69 -3.25
C TYR A 74 11.83 -14.99 -1.78
N ARG A 75 13.11 -15.20 -1.51
CA ARG A 75 13.61 -15.52 -0.16
C ARG A 75 13.22 -14.45 0.89
N HIS A 76 13.17 -13.18 0.52
CA HIS A 76 12.74 -12.11 1.45
C HIS A 76 11.23 -12.18 1.73
N GLN A 77 10.43 -12.58 0.75
CA GLN A 77 8.99 -12.80 0.95
C GLN A 77 8.75 -13.98 1.90
N GLU A 78 9.45 -15.09 1.73
CA GLU A 78 9.37 -16.23 2.65
C GLU A 78 9.75 -15.86 4.08
N LYS A 79 10.80 -15.05 4.27
CA LYS A 79 11.18 -14.52 5.59
C LYS A 79 10.08 -13.66 6.19
N ALA A 80 9.36 -12.89 5.38
CA ALA A 80 8.21 -12.11 5.83
C ALA A 80 7.03 -13.04 6.21
N PHE A 81 6.78 -14.08 5.43
CA PHE A 81 5.73 -15.07 5.72
C PHE A 81 5.99 -15.78 7.05
N ASP A 82 7.22 -16.24 7.32
CA ASP A 82 7.60 -16.85 8.60
C ASP A 82 7.31 -15.93 9.80
N ARG A 83 7.45 -14.62 9.61
CA ARG A 83 7.25 -13.64 10.67
C ARG A 83 5.80 -13.21 10.86
N LEU A 84 5.00 -13.27 9.80
CA LEU A 84 3.65 -12.68 9.74
C LEU A 84 2.54 -13.74 9.75
N LEU A 85 2.85 -15.02 9.51
CA LEU A 85 1.82 -16.05 9.50
C LEU A 85 1.14 -16.21 10.86
N PRO A 86 -0.16 -16.61 10.85
CA PRO A 86 -0.93 -16.87 12.06
C PRO A 86 -0.23 -17.87 12.98
N GLY A 87 -0.30 -17.61 14.27
CA GLY A 87 0.31 -18.41 15.32
C GLY A 87 1.26 -17.61 16.20
N SER A 88 2.17 -16.84 15.62
CA SER A 88 3.07 -15.96 16.37
C SER A 88 3.58 -14.79 15.51
N PRO A 89 2.70 -13.93 14.98
CA PRO A 89 3.12 -12.82 14.14
C PRO A 89 3.94 -11.82 14.94
N ARG A 90 5.01 -11.33 14.28
CA ARG A 90 5.96 -10.38 14.87
C ARG A 90 5.94 -9.08 14.10
N ASN A 91 6.15 -7.98 14.80
CA ASN A 91 6.38 -6.68 14.17
C ASN A 91 7.51 -6.79 13.14
N THR A 92 7.23 -6.36 11.90
CA THR A 92 8.12 -6.63 10.77
C THR A 92 8.25 -5.40 9.89
N LEU A 93 9.49 -4.98 9.64
CA LEU A 93 9.83 -3.98 8.64
C LEU A 93 10.36 -4.70 7.39
N VAL A 94 9.75 -4.43 6.23
CA VAL A 94 10.17 -4.95 4.93
C VAL A 94 10.87 -3.85 4.15
N ALA A 95 12.20 -3.90 4.12
CA ALA A 95 13.04 -2.96 3.40
C ALA A 95 13.75 -3.68 2.24
N THR A 96 13.23 -3.55 1.03
CA THR A 96 13.78 -4.16 -0.19
C THR A 96 13.64 -3.20 -1.36
N GLY A 97 14.38 -3.42 -2.44
CA GLY A 97 14.34 -2.59 -3.65
C GLY A 97 12.96 -2.52 -4.30
N THR A 98 12.76 -1.56 -5.18
CA THR A 98 11.53 -1.41 -5.96
C THR A 98 11.32 -2.63 -6.87
N GLY A 99 10.08 -3.03 -7.07
CA GLY A 99 9.75 -4.20 -7.90
C GLY A 99 10.03 -5.56 -7.27
N SER A 100 10.38 -5.60 -5.97
CA SER A 100 10.68 -6.85 -5.27
C SER A 100 9.45 -7.62 -4.77
N GLY A 101 8.24 -7.11 -4.97
CA GLY A 101 7.03 -7.70 -4.42
C GLY A 101 6.89 -7.50 -2.91
N LYS A 102 7.17 -6.29 -2.40
CA LYS A 102 6.97 -5.94 -0.99
C LYS A 102 5.54 -6.14 -0.53
N THR A 103 4.59 -5.81 -1.38
CA THR A 103 3.16 -5.93 -1.08
C THR A 103 2.77 -7.37 -0.78
N GLU A 104 3.28 -8.34 -1.52
CA GLU A 104 3.04 -9.76 -1.26
C GLU A 104 3.54 -10.21 0.10
N CYS A 105 4.62 -9.60 0.60
CA CYS A 105 5.19 -9.96 1.91
C CYS A 105 4.16 -9.87 3.04
N PHE A 106 3.26 -8.88 3.00
CA PHE A 106 2.25 -8.71 4.03
C PHE A 106 0.84 -9.11 3.56
N LEU A 107 0.52 -8.93 2.28
CA LEU A 107 -0.82 -9.14 1.77
C LEU A 107 -1.24 -10.62 1.85
N LEU A 108 -0.37 -11.54 1.49
CA LEU A 108 -0.68 -12.97 1.51
C LEU A 108 -0.90 -13.52 2.92
N PRO A 109 -0.02 -13.26 3.92
CA PRO A 109 -0.29 -13.63 5.31
C PRO A 109 -1.56 -13.00 5.88
N LEU A 110 -1.83 -11.74 5.53
CA LEU A 110 -3.03 -11.02 5.94
C LEU A 110 -4.30 -11.65 5.36
N LEU A 111 -4.32 -11.96 4.06
CA LEU A 111 -5.46 -12.62 3.41
C LEU A 111 -5.71 -14.00 4.01
N GLU A 112 -4.67 -14.78 4.26
CA GLU A 112 -4.80 -16.09 4.91
C GLU A 112 -5.38 -15.97 6.33
N HIS A 113 -4.92 -15.00 7.11
CA HIS A 113 -5.50 -14.73 8.42
C HIS A 113 -6.97 -14.33 8.33
N CYS A 114 -7.31 -13.37 7.44
CA CYS A 114 -8.70 -12.95 7.25
C CYS A 114 -9.59 -14.12 6.83
N ARG A 115 -9.11 -15.00 5.95
CA ARG A 115 -9.80 -16.21 5.51
C ARG A 115 -10.09 -17.15 6.70
N GLN A 116 -9.09 -17.42 7.53
CA GLN A 116 -9.23 -18.27 8.72
C GLN A 116 -10.23 -17.70 9.71
N GLN A 117 -10.13 -16.39 10.00
CA GLN A 117 -11.04 -15.72 10.92
C GLN A 117 -12.47 -15.64 10.38
N HIS A 118 -12.63 -15.44 9.07
CA HIS A 118 -13.93 -15.46 8.42
C HIS A 118 -14.58 -16.85 8.52
N ALA A 119 -13.83 -17.92 8.27
CA ALA A 119 -14.30 -19.29 8.43
C ALA A 119 -14.72 -19.64 9.87
N GLN A 120 -14.14 -18.97 10.86
CA GLN A 120 -14.51 -19.09 12.28
C GLN A 120 -15.72 -18.21 12.67
N GLY A 121 -16.26 -17.42 11.73
CA GLY A 121 -17.37 -16.50 11.97
C GLY A 121 -16.97 -15.24 12.77
N THR A 122 -15.68 -14.93 12.90
CA THR A 122 -15.21 -13.73 13.60
C THR A 122 -15.65 -12.48 12.84
N ARG A 123 -16.37 -11.59 13.51
CA ARG A 123 -16.79 -10.30 12.97
C ARG A 123 -15.77 -9.21 13.29
N GLY A 124 -15.86 -8.08 12.59
CA GLY A 124 -15.00 -6.90 12.78
C GLY A 124 -13.79 -6.87 11.84
N ILE A 125 -13.03 -5.79 11.92
CA ILE A 125 -11.89 -5.48 11.05
C ILE A 125 -10.68 -6.27 11.56
N LYS A 126 -10.16 -7.20 10.73
CA LYS A 126 -8.98 -8.02 11.05
C LYS A 126 -7.68 -7.35 10.61
N ALA A 127 -7.77 -6.49 9.60
CA ALA A 127 -6.62 -5.83 9.03
C ALA A 127 -6.92 -4.38 8.62
N ILE A 128 -5.99 -3.47 8.93
CA ILE A 128 -6.02 -2.08 8.47
C ILE A 128 -4.75 -1.83 7.66
N LEU A 129 -4.92 -1.28 6.45
CA LEU A 129 -3.83 -0.88 5.57
C LEU A 129 -3.84 0.65 5.43
N ILE A 130 -2.73 1.26 5.82
CA ILE A 130 -2.55 2.71 5.78
C ILE A 130 -1.66 3.06 4.59
N TYR A 131 -2.17 3.91 3.72
CA TYR A 131 -1.45 4.44 2.56
C TYR A 131 -1.25 5.96 2.69
N PRO A 132 -0.10 6.50 2.25
CA PRO A 132 0.15 7.93 2.34
C PRO A 132 -0.73 8.76 1.38
N MET A 133 -1.17 8.15 0.28
CA MET A 133 -1.92 8.81 -0.79
C MET A 133 -3.20 8.04 -1.14
N ASN A 134 -4.29 8.77 -1.41
CA ASN A 134 -5.57 8.16 -1.78
C ASN A 134 -5.48 7.36 -3.09
N ALA A 135 -4.75 7.85 -4.10
CA ALA A 135 -4.56 7.15 -5.37
C ALA A 135 -3.94 5.75 -5.17
N LEU A 136 -2.91 5.66 -4.32
CA LEU A 136 -2.27 4.38 -3.99
C LEU A 136 -3.22 3.45 -3.25
N ALA A 137 -4.01 3.98 -2.31
CA ALA A 137 -5.04 3.21 -1.60
C ALA A 137 -6.09 2.65 -2.58
N THR A 138 -6.53 3.45 -3.56
CA THR A 138 -7.50 3.03 -4.59
C THR A 138 -6.93 1.93 -5.48
N ASP A 139 -5.69 2.05 -5.93
CA ASP A 139 -5.04 1.01 -6.76
C ASP A 139 -4.88 -0.31 -6.01
N GLN A 140 -4.46 -0.26 -4.75
CA GLN A 140 -4.35 -1.45 -3.92
C GLN A 140 -5.73 -2.04 -3.56
N ALA A 141 -6.76 -1.21 -3.42
CA ALA A 141 -8.13 -1.68 -3.21
C ALA A 141 -8.63 -2.49 -4.41
N ARG A 142 -8.39 -2.03 -5.65
CA ARG A 142 -8.72 -2.79 -6.86
C ARG A 142 -8.00 -4.14 -6.89
N ARG A 143 -6.71 -4.14 -6.60
CA ARG A 143 -5.91 -5.37 -6.53
C ARG A 143 -6.44 -6.36 -5.49
N ILE A 144 -6.84 -5.90 -4.31
CA ILE A 144 -7.42 -6.76 -3.27
C ILE A 144 -8.79 -7.29 -3.72
N ALA A 145 -9.63 -6.47 -4.36
CA ALA A 145 -10.91 -6.91 -4.90
C ALA A 145 -10.73 -8.04 -5.93
N ASP A 146 -9.79 -7.85 -6.87
CA ASP A 146 -9.44 -8.82 -7.90
C ASP A 146 -8.96 -10.16 -7.29
N LEU A 147 -8.05 -10.11 -6.30
CA LEU A 147 -7.57 -11.30 -5.59
C LEU A 147 -8.70 -12.05 -4.85
N ILE A 148 -9.56 -11.32 -4.12
CA ILE A 148 -10.69 -11.91 -3.39
C ILE A 148 -11.68 -12.55 -4.37
N HIS A 149 -11.91 -11.93 -5.51
CA HIS A 149 -12.81 -12.46 -6.54
C HIS A 149 -12.23 -13.67 -7.27
N ALA A 150 -10.94 -13.63 -7.61
CA ALA A 150 -10.27 -14.67 -8.39
C ALA A 150 -10.00 -15.96 -7.60
N ILE A 151 -9.85 -15.87 -6.27
CA ILE A 151 -9.47 -17.00 -5.43
C ILE A 151 -10.69 -17.53 -4.65
N PRO A 152 -11.23 -18.70 -4.99
CA PRO A 152 -12.45 -19.23 -4.35
C PRO A 152 -12.36 -19.35 -2.82
N ALA A 153 -11.17 -19.64 -2.30
CA ALA A 153 -10.95 -19.74 -0.86
C ALA A 153 -11.12 -18.41 -0.11
N LEU A 154 -11.07 -17.28 -0.81
CA LEU A 154 -11.27 -15.94 -0.25
C LEU A 154 -12.72 -15.45 -0.41
N ALA A 155 -13.58 -16.26 -1.01
CA ALA A 155 -14.98 -15.88 -1.21
C ALA A 155 -15.67 -15.54 0.12
N GLY A 156 -16.43 -14.45 0.13
CA GLY A 156 -17.10 -13.94 1.33
C GLY A 156 -16.31 -12.94 2.14
N LEU A 157 -14.97 -12.82 1.95
CA LEU A 157 -14.20 -11.74 2.55
C LEU A 157 -14.67 -10.38 2.05
N ARG A 158 -14.70 -9.40 2.93
CA ARG A 158 -15.12 -8.04 2.63
C ARG A 158 -13.95 -7.09 2.81
N ALA A 159 -13.67 -6.31 1.79
CA ALA A 159 -12.72 -5.22 1.85
C ALA A 159 -13.42 -3.88 1.64
N GLY A 160 -13.00 -2.87 2.38
CA GLY A 160 -13.54 -1.52 2.30
C GLY A 160 -12.45 -0.47 2.14
N LEU A 161 -12.71 0.55 1.34
CA LEU A 161 -11.85 1.72 1.18
C LEU A 161 -12.53 2.92 1.83
N TYR A 162 -11.87 3.48 2.85
CA TYR A 162 -12.36 4.64 3.58
C TYR A 162 -11.38 5.81 3.42
N ILE A 163 -11.63 6.67 2.45
CA ILE A 163 -10.82 7.85 2.12
C ILE A 163 -11.69 9.11 2.02
N GLY A 164 -11.05 10.28 2.01
CA GLY A 164 -11.75 11.57 2.07
C GLY A 164 -12.31 12.11 0.75
N SER A 165 -12.29 11.36 -0.36
CA SER A 165 -12.87 11.80 -1.64
C SER A 165 -14.35 11.46 -1.71
N ASP A 166 -15.19 12.44 -2.03
CA ASP A 166 -16.62 12.26 -2.29
C ASP A 166 -16.95 12.13 -3.80
N ASP A 167 -15.92 12.19 -4.66
CA ASP A 167 -16.08 12.29 -6.12
C ASP A 167 -16.16 10.93 -6.86
N GLU A 168 -15.97 9.81 -6.17
CA GLU A 168 -16.05 8.48 -6.78
C GLU A 168 -17.45 7.84 -6.60
N ALA A 169 -17.88 7.07 -7.60
CA ALA A 169 -19.13 6.32 -7.52
C ALA A 169 -19.11 5.40 -6.28
N LYS A 170 -20.08 5.60 -5.37
CA LYS A 170 -20.18 4.83 -4.13
C LYS A 170 -20.56 3.38 -4.42
N THR A 171 -19.70 2.46 -4.00
CA THR A 171 -19.90 1.02 -4.16
C THR A 171 -20.36 0.42 -2.84
N VAL A 172 -21.58 -0.10 -2.80
CA VAL A 172 -22.20 -0.67 -1.59
C VAL A 172 -21.78 -2.13 -1.36
N ALA A 173 -21.43 -2.86 -2.43
CA ALA A 173 -21.00 -4.25 -2.38
C ALA A 173 -19.72 -4.45 -3.20
N MET A 174 -18.91 -5.42 -2.82
CA MET A 174 -17.71 -5.77 -3.59
C MET A 174 -18.06 -6.31 -4.97
N THR A 175 -17.23 -5.95 -5.94
CA THR A 175 -17.23 -6.51 -7.30
C THR A 175 -15.85 -7.10 -7.61
N ALA A 176 -15.66 -7.66 -8.81
CA ALA A 176 -14.34 -8.15 -9.24
C ALA A 176 -13.27 -7.05 -9.24
N THR A 177 -13.64 -5.79 -9.47
CA THR A 177 -12.69 -4.69 -9.64
C THR A 177 -12.83 -3.57 -8.60
N SER A 178 -13.75 -3.70 -7.65
CA SER A 178 -14.02 -2.66 -6.66
C SER A 178 -14.34 -3.24 -5.29
N VAL A 179 -13.75 -2.64 -4.26
CA VAL A 179 -14.13 -2.87 -2.86
C VAL A 179 -15.30 -1.97 -2.46
N ILE A 180 -15.83 -2.13 -1.25
CA ILE A 180 -16.89 -1.28 -0.70
C ILE A 180 -16.33 0.11 -0.41
N THR A 181 -16.94 1.14 -1.01
CA THR A 181 -16.56 2.55 -0.80
C THR A 181 -17.66 3.38 -0.14
N ASP A 182 -18.88 2.85 -0.08
CA ASP A 182 -19.99 3.49 0.61
C ASP A 182 -19.79 3.45 2.13
N LYS A 183 -19.67 4.62 2.74
CA LYS A 183 -19.38 4.77 4.17
C LYS A 183 -20.48 4.21 5.05
N ASP A 184 -21.75 4.40 4.67
CA ASP A 184 -22.89 3.88 5.42
C ASP A 184 -22.95 2.34 5.38
N ALA A 185 -22.62 1.75 4.25
CA ALA A 185 -22.50 0.30 4.11
C ALA A 185 -21.36 -0.27 4.97
N LEU A 186 -20.22 0.43 5.06
CA LEU A 186 -19.10 0.06 5.92
C LEU A 186 -19.43 0.18 7.41
N HIS A 187 -20.19 1.20 7.82
CA HIS A 187 -20.63 1.37 9.20
C HIS A 187 -21.66 0.31 9.62
N LYS A 188 -22.59 -0.04 8.73
CA LYS A 188 -23.63 -1.07 9.01
C LYS A 188 -23.05 -2.47 9.09
N ALA A 189 -22.05 -2.74 8.27
CA ALA A 189 -21.39 -4.04 8.22
C ALA A 189 -19.88 -3.84 7.99
N PRO A 190 -19.08 -3.78 9.08
CA PRO A 190 -17.63 -3.56 9.01
C PRO A 190 -16.94 -4.60 8.10
N PRO A 191 -15.94 -4.19 7.31
CA PRO A 191 -15.21 -5.10 6.43
C PRO A 191 -14.19 -5.93 7.23
N ASP A 192 -13.69 -7.00 6.63
CA ASP A 192 -12.56 -7.77 7.17
C ASP A 192 -11.25 -7.00 7.01
N ILE A 193 -11.12 -6.27 5.91
CA ILE A 193 -9.93 -5.50 5.53
C ILE A 193 -10.35 -4.06 5.28
N LEU A 194 -9.75 -3.11 5.98
CA LEU A 194 -9.99 -1.67 5.82
C LEU A 194 -8.75 -1.00 5.21
N LEU A 195 -8.89 -0.40 4.04
CA LEU A 195 -7.88 0.45 3.43
C LEU A 195 -8.22 1.92 3.71
N THR A 196 -7.22 2.69 4.11
CA THR A 196 -7.44 4.10 4.47
C THR A 196 -6.12 4.89 4.43
N ASN A 197 -6.17 6.18 4.71
CA ASN A 197 -5.01 6.99 5.01
C ASN A 197 -4.96 7.33 6.52
N TYR A 198 -3.79 7.79 7.01
CA TYR A 198 -3.60 8.00 8.45
C TYR A 198 -4.52 9.09 9.02
N LYS A 199 -4.80 10.16 8.27
CA LYS A 199 -5.70 11.24 8.69
C LYS A 199 -7.14 10.76 8.81
N GLN A 200 -7.56 9.94 7.86
CA GLN A 200 -8.90 9.38 7.86
C GLN A 200 -9.07 8.35 8.99
N LEU A 201 -8.03 7.55 9.26
CA LEU A 201 -8.06 6.63 10.41
C LEU A 201 -8.15 7.38 11.73
N ASP A 202 -7.42 8.49 11.88
CA ASP A 202 -7.52 9.34 13.06
C ASP A 202 -8.94 9.89 13.23
N TYR A 203 -9.54 10.39 12.15
CA TYR A 203 -10.92 10.84 12.13
C TYR A 203 -11.90 9.74 12.58
N LEU A 204 -11.75 8.51 12.06
CA LEU A 204 -12.57 7.35 12.41
C LEU A 204 -12.49 6.96 13.90
N LEU A 205 -11.39 7.25 14.56
CA LEU A 205 -11.24 6.97 16.00
C LEU A 205 -11.94 8.00 16.87
N ILE A 206 -12.14 9.22 16.40
CA ILE A 206 -12.65 10.33 17.21
C ILE A 206 -14.17 10.48 17.05
N GLN A 207 -14.71 10.20 15.88
CA GLN A 207 -16.09 10.50 15.52
C GLN A 207 -17.11 9.58 16.24
N PRO A 208 -18.11 10.15 16.98
CA PRO A 208 -19.10 9.35 17.68
C PRO A 208 -20.00 8.52 16.78
N HIS A 209 -20.35 9.04 15.59
CA HIS A 209 -21.28 8.38 14.67
C HIS A 209 -20.69 7.19 13.89
N VAL A 210 -19.37 6.99 13.95
CA VAL A 210 -18.70 5.85 13.30
C VAL A 210 -18.31 4.74 14.29
N GLN A 211 -18.84 4.80 15.51
CA GLN A 211 -18.56 3.81 16.57
C GLN A 211 -18.93 2.38 16.13
N SER A 212 -19.99 2.22 15.34
CA SER A 212 -20.45 0.94 14.83
C SER A 212 -19.38 0.21 13.99
N LEU A 213 -18.47 0.95 13.34
CA LEU A 213 -17.35 0.37 12.61
C LEU A 213 -16.42 -0.49 13.50
N TRP A 214 -16.32 -0.14 14.79
CA TRP A 214 -15.43 -0.77 15.76
C TRP A 214 -16.14 -1.71 16.74
N GLU A 215 -17.47 -1.84 16.64
CA GLU A 215 -18.29 -2.57 17.62
C GLU A 215 -17.80 -4.00 17.88
N HIS A 216 -17.29 -4.66 16.84
CA HIS A 216 -16.82 -6.04 16.92
C HIS A 216 -15.30 -6.17 17.05
N ASN A 217 -14.58 -5.06 17.29
CA ASN A 217 -13.12 -5.02 17.35
C ASN A 217 -12.58 -5.07 18.79
N GLY A 218 -13.03 -5.99 19.59
CA GLY A 218 -12.52 -6.24 20.94
C GLY A 218 -11.54 -7.40 21.02
N ARG A 219 -11.33 -7.91 22.23
CA ARG A 219 -10.58 -9.14 22.49
C ARG A 219 -11.46 -10.36 22.22
N LEU A 220 -10.85 -11.39 21.65
CA LEU A 220 -11.43 -12.72 21.49
C LEU A 220 -11.32 -13.51 22.80
N GLY A 221 -12.04 -14.63 22.89
CA GLY A 221 -12.04 -15.50 24.08
C GLY A 221 -10.68 -16.11 24.43
N ASP A 222 -9.75 -16.18 23.49
CA ASP A 222 -8.36 -16.60 23.68
C ASP A 222 -7.43 -15.47 24.12
N GLY A 223 -7.96 -14.25 24.34
CA GLY A 223 -7.21 -13.06 24.72
C GLY A 223 -6.54 -12.33 23.56
N THR A 224 -6.61 -12.83 22.34
CA THR A 224 -6.11 -12.13 21.14
C THR A 224 -7.08 -11.02 20.72
N SER A 225 -6.61 -10.08 19.90
CA SER A 225 -7.46 -9.03 19.35
C SER A 225 -7.99 -9.42 17.97
N VAL A 226 -9.22 -8.99 17.65
CA VAL A 226 -9.80 -9.13 16.31
C VAL A 226 -8.93 -8.42 15.28
N LEU A 227 -8.49 -7.18 15.56
CA LEU A 227 -7.51 -6.48 14.73
C LEU A 227 -6.13 -7.11 14.95
N ARG A 228 -5.62 -7.77 13.94
CA ARG A 228 -4.32 -8.47 14.00
C ARG A 228 -3.25 -7.83 13.16
N TYR A 229 -3.63 -7.24 12.03
CA TYR A 229 -2.68 -6.62 11.10
C TYR A 229 -2.93 -5.13 11.00
N LEU A 230 -1.89 -4.35 11.28
CA LEU A 230 -1.79 -2.94 10.94
C LEU A 230 -0.60 -2.79 10.01
N VAL A 231 -0.88 -2.47 8.76
CA VAL A 231 0.14 -2.29 7.72
C VAL A 231 0.26 -0.80 7.40
N VAL A 232 1.47 -0.31 7.38
CA VAL A 232 1.79 1.04 6.91
C VAL A 232 2.67 0.90 5.68
N ASP A 233 2.10 1.18 4.51
CA ASP A 233 2.86 1.15 3.27
C ASP A 233 3.59 2.47 3.05
N GLU A 234 4.68 2.43 2.25
CA GLU A 234 5.56 3.58 2.01
C GLU A 234 5.99 4.28 3.32
N PHE A 235 6.34 3.49 4.34
CA PHE A 235 6.63 3.95 5.70
C PHE A 235 7.67 5.09 5.74
N HIS A 236 8.58 5.13 4.77
CA HIS A 236 9.58 6.19 4.63
C HIS A 236 8.97 7.59 4.36
N SER A 237 7.72 7.67 3.92
CA SER A 237 7.01 8.94 3.71
C SER A 237 6.55 9.60 5.02
N PHE A 238 6.57 8.84 6.12
CA PHE A 238 6.16 9.32 7.44
C PHE A 238 7.39 9.74 8.25
N ASP A 239 7.93 10.90 7.94
CA ASP A 239 9.06 11.50 8.66
C ASP A 239 8.63 12.68 9.57
N GLY A 240 9.53 13.12 10.45
CA GLY A 240 9.33 14.28 11.31
C GLY A 240 7.99 14.27 12.06
N ALA A 241 7.22 15.34 11.92
CA ALA A 241 5.93 15.51 12.59
C ALA A 241 4.90 14.45 12.19
N GLN A 242 4.85 14.06 10.90
CA GLN A 242 3.91 13.03 10.43
C GLN A 242 4.21 11.66 11.03
N GLY A 243 5.48 11.34 11.22
CA GLY A 243 5.88 10.10 11.92
C GLY A 243 5.44 10.08 13.37
N THR A 244 5.54 11.21 14.05
CA THR A 244 5.05 11.37 15.43
C THR A 244 3.54 11.22 15.51
N ASP A 245 2.79 11.86 14.61
CA ASP A 245 1.34 11.75 14.53
C ASP A 245 0.89 10.31 14.29
N LEU A 246 1.54 9.62 13.37
CA LEU A 246 1.28 8.20 13.10
C LEU A 246 1.55 7.33 14.32
N ALA A 247 2.65 7.56 15.05
CA ALA A 247 2.97 6.81 16.27
C ALA A 247 1.92 7.02 17.36
N CYS A 248 1.45 8.26 17.55
CA CYS A 248 0.36 8.59 18.47
C CYS A 248 -0.97 7.96 18.03
N LEU A 249 -1.26 7.94 16.74
CA LEU A 249 -2.44 7.30 16.17
C LEU A 249 -2.44 5.80 16.43
N ILE A 250 -1.32 5.11 16.19
CA ILE A 250 -1.17 3.68 16.46
C ILE A 250 -1.41 3.37 17.95
N ARG A 251 -0.87 4.19 18.84
CA ARG A 251 -1.10 4.02 20.29
C ARG A 251 -2.58 4.15 20.65
N ARG A 252 -3.26 5.20 20.16
CA ARG A 252 -4.70 5.41 20.38
C ARG A 252 -5.55 4.28 19.80
N LEU A 253 -5.20 3.78 18.62
CA LEU A 253 -5.86 2.64 18.00
C LEU A 253 -5.73 1.38 18.88
N ARG A 254 -4.52 1.09 19.37
CA ARG A 254 -4.27 -0.05 20.27
C ARG A 254 -5.09 0.05 21.55
N ASP A 255 -5.07 1.21 22.20
CA ASP A 255 -5.79 1.46 23.45
C ASP A 255 -7.30 1.29 23.24
N ARG A 256 -7.84 1.88 22.17
CA ARG A 256 -9.26 1.80 21.86
C ARG A 256 -9.75 0.39 21.57
N LEU A 257 -8.99 -0.37 20.78
CA LEU A 257 -9.35 -1.73 20.37
C LEU A 257 -8.82 -2.80 21.33
N GLN A 258 -8.25 -2.38 22.45
CA GLN A 258 -7.70 -3.27 23.49
C GLN A 258 -6.70 -4.29 22.93
N CYS A 259 -5.92 -3.89 21.92
CA CYS A 259 -4.89 -4.75 21.36
C CYS A 259 -3.81 -5.03 22.41
N PRO A 260 -3.39 -6.30 22.59
CA PRO A 260 -2.35 -6.64 23.57
C PRO A 260 -1.07 -5.83 23.30
N GLY A 261 -0.44 -5.36 24.37
CA GLY A 261 0.93 -4.84 24.31
C GLY A 261 1.90 -5.99 24.05
N GLU A 262 3.05 -5.68 23.43
CA GLU A 262 4.18 -6.60 23.48
C GLU A 262 4.74 -6.65 24.88
#